data_5ba12c7104cd177c2d82d99faf7ef944
#
_entry.id   5ba12c7104cd177c2d82d99faf7ef944
#
_cell.length_a   1.000
_cell.length_b   1.000
_cell.length_c   1.000
_cell.angle_alpha   90.00
_cell.angle_beta   90.00
_cell.angle_gamma   90.00
#
_symmetry.space_group_name_H-M   'P 1'
#
loop_
_entity.id
_entity.type
_entity.pdbx_description
1 polymer ?
#
loop_
_entity_poly.entity_id
_entity_poly.type
_entity_poly.pdbx_seq_one_letter_code
_entity_poly.pdbx_strand_id
1 'polypeptide(L)'
;MVPVQCVLSIFRLHGFRLPYPENPTKCDPYELTGDANEVWSFWERIYGILKDLFFLKERMKPYIKEHMRRCCDEGIPLMRPLFFNFRSDENTYEVEDEFMFGSDVLATPICE
;
A
#
# COMPACT_ATOMS: atom_id res chain seq x y z
N MET A 1 6.41 -3.33 -4.48
CA MET A 1 5.73 -2.08 -4.04
C MET A 1 4.24 -2.21 -3.73
N VAL A 2 3.49 -3.11 -4.34
CA VAL A 2 2.04 -3.27 -4.10
C VAL A 2 1.67 -3.76 -2.68
N PRO A 3 2.42 -4.65 -2.00
CA PRO A 3 2.04 -5.14 -0.67
C PRO A 3 1.91 -4.05 0.40
N VAL A 4 2.75 -3.02 0.35
CA VAL A 4 2.72 -1.91 1.33
C VAL A 4 1.43 -1.11 1.22
N GLN A 5 0.87 -0.98 0.04
CA GLN A 5 -0.36 -0.21 -0.16
C GLN A 5 -1.57 -0.79 0.56
N CYS A 6 -1.55 -2.08 0.90
CA CYS A 6 -2.63 -2.71 1.67
C CYS A 6 -2.72 -2.16 3.09
N VAL A 7 -1.61 -1.72 3.65
CA VAL A 7 -1.51 -1.10 4.98
C VAL A 7 -1.46 0.43 4.92
N LEU A 8 -1.89 1.03 3.83
CA LEU A 8 -2.13 2.47 3.73
C LEU A 8 -3.62 2.78 3.90
N SER A 9 -3.93 3.94 4.41
CA SER A 9 -5.32 4.39 4.56
C SER A 9 -6.04 4.50 3.22
N ILE A 10 -5.31 4.89 2.17
CA ILE A 10 -5.81 4.97 0.79
C ILE A 10 -5.04 3.95 -0.06
N PHE A 11 -5.79 3.10 -0.76
CA PHE A 11 -5.25 2.13 -1.70
C PHE A 11 -5.56 2.56 -3.13
N ARG A 12 -4.52 2.73 -3.94
CA ARG A 12 -4.66 3.14 -5.33
C ARG A 12 -3.52 2.58 -6.18
N LEU A 13 -3.86 1.94 -7.28
CA LEU A 13 -2.90 1.66 -8.35
C LEU A 13 -2.76 2.93 -9.19
N HIS A 14 -1.56 3.47 -9.26
CA HIS A 14 -1.28 4.71 -9.96
C HIS A 14 0.15 4.71 -10.48
N GLY A 15 0.35 5.35 -11.60
CA GLY A 15 1.65 5.53 -12.22
C GLY A 15 1.61 5.30 -13.72
N PHE A 16 2.71 5.65 -14.37
CA PHE A 16 2.94 5.35 -15.78
C PHE A 16 3.55 3.94 -15.89
N ARG A 17 2.97 3.11 -16.74
CA ARG A 17 3.48 1.78 -17.07
C ARG A 17 3.81 1.73 -18.55
N LEU A 18 5.05 1.39 -18.88
CA LEU A 18 5.43 1.15 -20.26
C LEU A 18 4.69 -0.06 -20.80
N PRO A 19 4.24 -0.04 -22.08
CA PRO A 19 3.66 -1.20 -22.72
C PRO A 19 4.67 -2.37 -22.70
N TYR A 20 4.17 -3.55 -22.37
CA TYR A 20 5.03 -4.73 -22.40
C TYR A 20 5.20 -5.20 -23.85
N PRO A 21 6.41 -5.63 -24.27
CA PRO A 21 6.68 -6.00 -25.67
C PRO A 21 5.78 -7.10 -26.24
N GLU A 22 5.25 -7.97 -25.36
CA GLU A 22 4.38 -9.10 -25.74
C GLU A 22 2.87 -8.72 -25.73
N ASN A 23 2.54 -7.57 -25.21
CA ASN A 23 1.18 -7.04 -25.28
C ASN A 23 1.23 -5.61 -25.83
N PRO A 24 1.50 -5.47 -27.13
CA PRO A 24 1.54 -4.18 -27.79
C PRO A 24 0.10 -3.66 -27.93
N THR A 25 -0.52 -3.26 -26.85
CA THR A 25 -1.53 -2.23 -26.95
C THR A 25 -0.85 -1.08 -27.65
N LYS A 26 -1.38 -0.69 -28.81
CA LYS A 26 -0.82 0.33 -29.71
C LYS A 26 -0.71 1.67 -28.96
N CYS A 27 0.28 1.81 -28.11
CA CYS A 27 0.64 3.11 -27.58
C CYS A 27 1.44 3.80 -28.68
N ASP A 28 0.83 4.75 -29.31
CA ASP A 28 1.55 5.74 -30.07
C ASP A 28 2.59 6.35 -29.12
N PRO A 29 3.88 6.37 -29.47
CA PRO A 29 4.90 7.00 -28.64
C PRO A 29 4.64 8.48 -28.33
N TYR A 30 3.69 9.08 -29.02
CA TYR A 30 3.20 10.45 -28.77
C TYR A 30 1.93 10.52 -27.91
N GLU A 31 1.25 9.39 -27.69
CA GLU A 31 0.18 9.32 -26.71
C GLU A 31 0.81 9.07 -25.34
N LEU A 32 0.74 10.04 -24.46
CA LEU A 32 1.23 10.01 -23.09
C LEU A 32 0.44 9.04 -22.18
N THR A 33 -0.33 8.13 -22.76
CA THR A 33 -1.08 7.08 -22.08
C THR A 33 -0.23 5.81 -22.05
N GLY A 34 0.36 5.51 -20.92
CA GLY A 34 1.02 4.22 -20.69
C GLY A 34 0.04 3.04 -20.77
N ASP A 35 0.53 1.84 -20.48
CA ASP A 35 -0.31 0.65 -20.39
C ASP A 35 -1.30 0.76 -19.23
N ALA A 36 -2.41 0.03 -19.33
CA ALA A 36 -3.47 0.03 -18.32
C ALA A 36 -2.97 -0.43 -16.95
N ASN A 37 -3.39 0.25 -15.88
CA ASN A 37 -2.99 -0.02 -14.49
C ASN A 37 -4.08 -0.71 -13.67
N GLU A 38 -5.18 -1.13 -14.28
CA GLU A 38 -6.21 -1.89 -13.60
C GLU A 38 -5.70 -3.29 -13.20
N VAL A 39 -6.24 -3.83 -12.12
CA VAL A 39 -5.82 -5.12 -11.56
C VAL A 39 -5.82 -6.24 -12.61
N TRP A 40 -6.83 -6.25 -13.47
CA TRP A 40 -6.98 -7.26 -14.55
C TRP A 40 -6.04 -7.05 -15.75
N SER A 41 -5.34 -5.92 -15.83
CA SER A 41 -4.39 -5.64 -16.91
C SER A 41 -3.01 -6.24 -16.65
N PHE A 42 -2.78 -6.82 -15.47
CA PHE A 42 -1.56 -7.51 -15.13
C PHE A 42 -1.67 -9.00 -15.50
N TRP A 43 -0.52 -9.65 -15.66
CA TRP A 43 -0.47 -11.09 -15.97
C TRP A 43 -1.15 -11.93 -14.89
N GLU A 44 -1.64 -13.10 -15.29
CA GLU A 44 -2.45 -13.96 -14.43
C GLU A 44 -1.87 -14.18 -13.02
N ARG A 45 -0.55 -14.41 -12.95
CA ARG A 45 0.15 -14.58 -11.66
C ARG A 45 0.06 -13.31 -10.79
N ILE A 46 0.31 -12.15 -11.40
CA ILE A 46 0.28 -10.87 -10.69
C ILE A 46 -1.16 -10.49 -10.34
N TYR A 47 -2.10 -10.75 -11.25
CA TYR A 47 -3.52 -10.56 -11.02
C TYR A 47 -4.00 -11.33 -9.79
N GLY A 48 -3.60 -12.60 -9.64
CA GLY A 48 -3.95 -13.41 -8.46
C GLY A 48 -3.49 -12.75 -7.16
N ILE A 49 -2.23 -12.31 -7.12
CA ILE A 49 -1.66 -11.62 -5.95
C ILE A 49 -2.40 -10.30 -5.66
N LEU A 50 -2.61 -9.47 -6.68
CA LEU A 50 -3.31 -8.19 -6.52
C LEU A 50 -4.74 -8.38 -6.03
N LYS A 51 -5.45 -9.36 -6.57
CA LYS A 51 -6.80 -9.73 -6.15
C LYS A 51 -6.84 -10.09 -4.66
N ASP A 52 -5.92 -10.93 -4.19
CA ASP A 52 -5.86 -11.34 -2.78
C ASP A 52 -5.56 -10.14 -1.87
N LEU A 53 -4.70 -9.23 -2.29
CA LEU A 53 -4.41 -7.99 -1.57
C LEU A 53 -5.62 -7.06 -1.51
N PHE A 54 -6.43 -6.98 -2.56
CA PHE A 54 -7.70 -6.24 -2.53
C PHE A 54 -8.68 -6.84 -1.52
N PHE A 55 -8.82 -8.17 -1.51
CA PHE A 55 -9.68 -8.83 -0.51
C PHE A 55 -9.16 -8.66 0.92
N LEU A 56 -7.85 -8.69 1.11
CA LEU A 56 -7.25 -8.35 2.41
C LEU A 56 -7.63 -6.93 2.83
N LYS A 57 -7.50 -5.97 1.92
CA LYS A 57 -7.89 -4.57 2.18
C LYS A 57 -9.38 -4.44 2.53
N GLU A 58 -10.25 -5.14 1.82
CA GLU A 58 -11.69 -5.17 2.13
C GLU A 58 -11.95 -5.68 3.55
N ARG A 59 -11.29 -6.77 3.96
CA ARG A 59 -11.40 -7.31 5.32
C ARG A 59 -10.88 -6.35 6.39
N MET A 60 -9.88 -5.54 6.06
CA MET A 60 -9.32 -4.53 6.97
C MET A 60 -10.18 -3.26 7.09
N LYS A 61 -11.19 -3.07 6.26
CA LYS A 61 -12.03 -1.85 6.27
C LYS A 61 -12.58 -1.46 7.66
N PRO A 62 -13.12 -2.39 8.47
CA PRO A 62 -13.62 -2.02 9.80
C PRO A 62 -12.51 -1.48 10.70
N TYR A 63 -11.34 -2.13 10.68
CA TYR A 63 -10.15 -1.73 11.42
C TYR A 63 -9.67 -0.33 11.00
N ILE A 64 -9.57 -0.12 9.69
CA ILE A 64 -9.15 1.18 9.13
C ILE A 64 -10.13 2.28 9.53
N LYS A 65 -11.43 2.04 9.40
CA LYS A 65 -12.47 3.02 9.77
C LYS A 65 -12.38 3.42 11.24
N GLU A 66 -12.18 2.46 12.13
CA GLU A 66 -12.06 2.73 13.56
C GLU A 66 -10.82 3.60 13.85
N HIS A 67 -9.68 3.25 13.28
CA HIS A 67 -8.46 4.03 13.47
C HIS A 67 -8.51 5.41 12.79
N MET A 68 -9.20 5.55 11.66
CA MET A 68 -9.44 6.86 11.02
C MET A 68 -10.36 7.73 11.89
N ARG A 69 -11.38 7.13 12.54
CA ARG A 69 -12.22 7.84 13.51
C ARG A 69 -11.38 8.34 14.69
N ARG A 70 -10.54 7.49 15.27
CA ARG A 70 -9.61 7.87 16.33
C ARG A 70 -8.61 8.95 15.90
N CYS A 71 -8.19 8.92 14.65
CA CYS A 71 -7.36 10.00 14.10
C CYS A 71 -8.07 11.35 14.13
N CYS A 72 -9.37 11.39 13.82
CA CYS A 72 -10.17 12.61 13.87
C CYS A 72 -10.46 13.06 15.31
N ASP A 73 -10.79 12.12 16.20
CA ASP A 73 -11.26 12.42 17.56
C ASP A 73 -10.10 12.70 18.52
N GLU A 74 -9.00 11.97 18.39
CA GLU A 74 -7.87 11.94 19.34
C GLU A 74 -6.57 12.51 18.76
N GLY A 75 -6.52 12.78 17.45
CA GLY A 75 -5.31 13.20 16.77
C GLY A 75 -4.25 12.09 16.61
N ILE A 76 -4.63 10.82 16.82
CA ILE A 76 -3.71 9.68 16.72
C ILE A 76 -3.66 9.17 15.29
N PRO A 77 -2.54 9.33 14.57
CA PRO A 77 -2.46 8.92 13.17
C PRO A 77 -2.57 7.39 13.00
N LEU A 78 -3.17 6.96 11.89
CA LEU A 78 -3.28 5.55 11.56
C LEU A 78 -1.90 4.93 11.26
N MET A 79 -1.04 5.64 10.54
CA MET A 79 0.35 5.23 10.29
C MET A 79 1.26 5.98 11.24
N ARG A 80 2.10 5.26 11.98
CA ARG A 80 2.94 5.83 13.04
C ARG A 80 4.32 5.20 13.04
N PRO A 81 5.38 5.98 13.26
CA PRO A 81 6.70 5.39 13.51
C PRO A 81 6.68 4.58 14.82
N LEU A 82 7.60 3.64 14.96
CA LEU A 82 7.63 2.72 16.10
C LEU A 82 7.79 3.45 17.43
N PHE A 83 8.60 4.49 17.50
CA PHE A 83 8.83 5.25 18.73
C PHE A 83 7.56 5.94 19.26
N PHE A 84 6.50 6.10 18.44
CA PHE A 84 5.23 6.64 18.90
C PHE A 84 4.56 5.70 19.93
N ASN A 85 4.66 4.39 19.72
CA ASN A 85 4.07 3.37 20.58
C ASN A 85 5.09 2.83 21.61
N PHE A 86 6.38 2.81 21.29
CA PHE A 86 7.43 2.16 22.05
C PHE A 86 8.53 3.15 22.47
N ARG A 87 8.15 4.22 23.13
CA ARG A 87 9.02 5.36 23.48
C ARG A 87 10.22 5.01 24.37
N SER A 88 10.11 3.94 25.14
CA SER A 88 11.17 3.49 26.05
C SER A 88 12.22 2.59 25.39
N ASP A 89 11.98 2.18 24.16
CA ASP A 89 12.93 1.37 23.39
C ASP A 89 13.68 2.27 22.40
N GLU A 90 14.96 2.51 22.72
CA GLU A 90 15.83 3.38 21.93
C GLU A 90 16.02 2.88 20.49
N ASN A 91 15.95 1.56 20.24
CA ASN A 91 16.09 1.00 18.90
C ASN A 91 14.97 1.49 17.96
N THR A 92 13.80 1.81 18.49
CA THR A 92 12.67 2.25 17.66
C THR A 92 12.87 3.61 17.01
N TYR A 93 13.85 4.38 17.44
CA TYR A 93 14.22 5.66 16.85
C TYR A 93 15.17 5.53 15.65
N GLU A 94 15.84 4.39 15.54
CA GLU A 94 16.78 4.08 14.45
C GLU A 94 16.12 3.29 13.29
N VAL A 95 14.86 2.84 13.48
CA VAL A 95 14.13 2.07 12.47
C VAL A 95 13.43 3.00 11.48
N GLU A 96 13.89 3.00 10.22
CA GLU A 96 13.39 3.88 9.17
C GLU A 96 12.35 3.21 8.24
N ASP A 97 12.36 1.88 8.17
CA ASP A 97 11.60 1.09 7.19
C ASP A 97 10.41 0.31 7.79
N GLU A 98 10.15 0.47 9.08
CA GLU A 98 9.02 -0.15 9.75
C GLU A 98 8.08 0.89 10.36
N PHE A 99 6.80 0.57 10.39
CA PHE A 99 5.80 1.45 11.00
C PHE A 99 4.60 0.67 11.56
N MET A 100 3.97 1.25 12.56
CA MET A 100 2.68 0.76 13.04
C MET A 100 1.54 1.24 12.13
N PHE A 101 0.68 0.31 11.75
CA PHE A 101 -0.58 0.59 11.08
C PHE A 101 -1.73 0.29 12.05
N GLY A 102 -2.26 1.34 12.65
CA GLY A 102 -3.13 1.23 13.81
C GLY A 102 -2.38 0.84 15.08
N SER A 103 -3.06 0.15 16.01
CA SER A 103 -2.47 -0.30 17.28
C SER A 103 -1.85 -1.71 17.20
N ASP A 104 -2.28 -2.54 16.26
CA ASP A 104 -2.08 -3.99 16.33
C ASP A 104 -1.33 -4.56 15.12
N VAL A 105 -1.05 -3.75 14.10
CA VAL A 105 -0.38 -4.20 12.87
C VAL A 105 0.97 -3.51 12.75
N LEU A 106 2.04 -4.28 12.73
CA LEU A 106 3.37 -3.85 12.35
C LEU A 106 3.57 -4.07 10.84
N ALA A 107 3.93 -3.03 10.13
CA ALA A 107 4.26 -3.08 8.72
C ALA A 107 5.77 -2.99 8.52
N THR A 108 6.35 -4.00 7.90
CA THR A 108 7.78 -4.14 7.62
C THR A 108 7.97 -4.34 6.11
N PRO A 109 8.02 -3.26 5.32
CA PRO A 109 8.23 -3.36 3.89
C PRO A 109 9.60 -3.97 3.58
N ILE A 110 9.64 -4.90 2.64
CA ILE A 110 10.92 -5.39 2.09
C ILE A 110 11.41 -4.33 1.10
N CYS A 111 12.47 -3.63 1.46
CA CYS A 111 13.15 -2.66 0.63
C CYS A 111 14.44 -3.29 0.09
N GLU A 112 14.53 -3.48 -1.24
CA GLU A 112 15.76 -3.91 -1.93
C GLU A 112 16.48 -2.69 -2.52
#